data_1a6fcb4e6d2cee2d284eccef8fdcae50
#
_entry.id   1a6fcb4e6d2cee2d284eccef8fdcae50
#
_cell.length_a   1.000
_cell.length_b   1.000
_cell.length_c   1.000
_cell.angle_alpha   90.00
_cell.angle_beta   90.00
_cell.angle_gamma   90.00
#
_symmetry.space_group_name_H-M   'P 1'
#
loop_
_entity.id
_entity.type
_entity.pdbx_description
1 polymer ?
#
loop_
_entity_poly.entity_id
_entity_poly.type
_entity_poly.pdbx_seq_one_letter_code
_entity_poly.pdbx_strand_id
1 'polypeptide(L)'
;TVAIIGGGPIGICCGLIARTAGASKIVVFEVNPDRAASLRETFGFTVIDPTKPGAVAEAIAMTDGLGFQRIYETSASIPGFKMVTALGRVRAHAVIIGITKEPAPLDTWKMMHEEMRLTTIRVHQQYAYAAALELVKSGSLDRELMAMITDEFELADAQKAFEFCLNDTKHIKVLIKS
;
A
#
# COMPACT_ATOMS: atom_id res chain seq x y z
N THR A 1 4.49 -11.65 7.95
CA THR A 1 5.06 -10.29 7.81
C THR A 1 4.72 -9.72 6.44
N VAL A 2 4.33 -8.45 6.38
CA VAL A 2 3.84 -7.76 5.17
C VAL A 2 4.57 -6.44 4.98
N ALA A 3 5.09 -6.20 3.78
CA ALA A 3 5.59 -4.92 3.32
C ALA A 3 4.62 -4.31 2.29
N ILE A 4 4.35 -3.03 2.40
CA ILE A 4 3.49 -2.27 1.49
C ILE A 4 4.29 -1.08 0.97
N ILE A 5 4.47 -1.02 -0.33
CA ILE A 5 5.21 0.05 -0.98
C ILE A 5 4.20 1.03 -1.56
N GLY A 6 4.08 2.20 -0.92
CA GLY A 6 3.08 3.22 -1.18
C GLY A 6 1.94 3.21 -0.16
N GLY A 7 1.78 4.32 0.57
CA GLY A 7 0.77 4.52 1.62
C GLY A 7 -0.51 5.21 1.14
N GLY A 8 -0.81 5.16 -0.15
CA GLY A 8 -2.06 5.69 -0.69
C GLY A 8 -3.28 4.82 -0.34
N PRO A 9 -4.49 5.15 -0.83
CA PRO A 9 -5.73 4.43 -0.50
C PRO A 9 -5.63 2.92 -0.71
N ILE A 10 -5.00 2.47 -1.79
CA ILE A 10 -4.82 1.05 -2.09
C ILE A 10 -3.88 0.40 -1.06
N GLY A 11 -2.75 1.04 -0.74
CA GLY A 11 -1.82 0.54 0.28
C GLY A 11 -2.47 0.44 1.65
N ILE A 12 -3.27 1.43 2.05
CA ILE A 12 -4.04 1.40 3.31
C ILE A 12 -4.98 0.20 3.32
N CYS A 13 -5.78 0.00 2.28
CA CYS A 13 -6.67 -1.15 2.17
C CYS A 13 -5.91 -2.49 2.26
N CYS A 14 -4.77 -2.62 1.58
CA CYS A 14 -3.91 -3.80 1.68
C CYS A 14 -3.44 -4.04 3.13
N GLY A 15 -3.04 -2.98 3.84
CA GLY A 15 -2.61 -3.06 5.23
C GLY A 15 -3.74 -3.46 6.18
N LEU A 16 -4.92 -2.88 6.02
CA LEU A 16 -6.09 -3.21 6.83
C LEU A 16 -6.51 -4.67 6.63
N ILE A 17 -6.61 -5.12 5.39
CA ILE A 17 -6.93 -6.53 5.07
C ILE A 17 -5.84 -7.47 5.61
N ALA A 18 -4.56 -7.12 5.45
CA ALA A 18 -3.47 -7.92 6.01
C ALA A 18 -3.57 -8.04 7.54
N ARG A 19 -3.99 -6.97 8.23
CA ARG A 19 -4.24 -6.98 9.68
C ARG A 19 -5.38 -7.92 10.05
N THR A 20 -6.52 -7.85 9.36
CA THR A 20 -7.65 -8.76 9.60
C THR A 20 -7.31 -10.22 9.30
N ALA A 21 -6.40 -10.45 8.35
CA ALA A 21 -5.86 -11.77 8.02
C ALA A 21 -4.78 -12.27 9.00
N GLY A 22 -4.51 -11.54 10.08
CA GLY A 22 -3.59 -11.96 11.14
C GLY A 22 -2.11 -11.68 10.86
N ALA A 23 -1.78 -10.72 10.00
CA ALA A 23 -0.39 -10.30 9.84
C ALA A 23 0.18 -9.75 11.15
N SER A 24 1.26 -10.38 11.64
CA SER A 24 1.91 -10.01 12.90
C SER A 24 2.73 -8.72 12.79
N LYS A 25 3.17 -8.37 11.58
CA LYS A 25 3.92 -7.15 11.31
C LYS A 25 3.59 -6.61 9.93
N ILE A 26 3.28 -5.32 9.87
CA ILE A 26 2.96 -4.60 8.64
C ILE A 26 3.84 -3.35 8.61
N VAL A 27 4.64 -3.21 7.57
CA VAL A 27 5.48 -2.03 7.33
C VAL A 27 5.05 -1.37 6.03
N VAL A 28 4.75 -0.09 6.10
CA VAL A 28 4.36 0.74 4.94
C VAL A 28 5.51 1.67 4.60
N PHE A 29 5.87 1.74 3.32
CA PHE A 29 6.84 2.69 2.80
C PHE A 29 6.11 3.87 2.16
N GLU A 30 6.33 5.07 2.69
CA GLU A 30 5.68 6.29 2.23
C GLU A 30 6.64 7.46 2.22
N VAL A 31 6.69 8.19 1.11
CA VAL A 31 7.60 9.33 0.90
C VAL A 31 7.00 10.65 1.38
N ASN A 32 5.67 10.75 1.39
CA ASN A 32 4.98 11.96 1.82
C ASN A 32 4.91 12.00 3.36
N PRO A 33 5.51 13.01 4.02
CA PRO A 33 5.57 13.07 5.48
C PRO A 33 4.20 13.24 6.14
N ASP A 34 3.27 14.00 5.55
CA ASP A 34 1.93 14.21 6.09
C ASP A 34 1.13 12.89 6.03
N ARG A 35 1.21 12.19 4.91
CA ARG A 35 0.57 10.86 4.77
C ARG A 35 1.21 9.84 5.69
N ALA A 36 2.53 9.87 5.84
CA ALA A 36 3.24 8.99 6.77
C ALA A 36 2.80 9.23 8.23
N ALA A 37 2.55 10.47 8.64
CA ALA A 37 1.99 10.81 9.95
C ALA A 37 0.59 10.21 10.10
N SER A 38 -0.31 10.44 9.15
CA SER A 38 -1.66 9.88 9.16
C SER A 38 -1.66 8.36 9.23
N LEU A 39 -0.78 7.69 8.48
CA LEU A 39 -0.64 6.23 8.50
C LEU A 39 -0.26 5.69 9.88
N ARG A 40 0.56 6.43 10.63
CA ARG A 40 0.94 6.06 12.01
C ARG A 40 -0.20 6.35 13.00
N GLU A 41 -0.72 7.55 12.98
CA GLU A 41 -1.65 8.07 13.99
C GLU A 41 -3.06 7.51 13.83
N THR A 42 -3.56 7.46 12.60
CA THR A 42 -4.93 7.04 12.30
C THR A 42 -5.04 5.55 12.09
N PHE A 43 -4.10 4.95 11.35
CA PHE A 43 -4.17 3.54 10.97
C PHE A 43 -3.26 2.63 11.79
N GLY A 44 -2.34 3.19 12.61
CA GLY A 44 -1.46 2.43 13.48
C GLY A 44 -0.44 1.56 12.74
N PHE A 45 -0.03 1.96 11.53
CA PHE A 45 1.00 1.25 10.78
C PHE A 45 2.41 1.68 11.19
N THR A 46 3.35 0.75 11.10
CA THR A 46 4.78 1.10 11.08
C THR A 46 5.11 1.70 9.72
N VAL A 47 5.67 2.91 9.69
CA VAL A 47 5.94 3.61 8.43
C VAL A 47 7.40 4.00 8.33
N ILE A 48 8.01 3.67 7.21
CA ILE A 48 9.41 3.99 6.86
C ILE A 48 9.41 4.90 5.63
N ASP A 49 10.23 5.95 5.67
CA ASP A 49 10.51 6.76 4.50
C ASP A 49 11.57 6.04 3.63
N PRO A 50 11.19 5.54 2.44
CA PRO A 50 12.09 4.78 1.57
C PRO A 50 13.23 5.61 0.97
N THR A 51 13.18 6.94 1.08
CA THR A 51 14.22 7.83 0.57
C THR A 51 15.42 7.92 1.52
N LYS A 52 15.25 7.47 2.76
CA LYS A 52 16.33 7.49 3.76
C LYS A 52 17.33 6.36 3.52
N PRO A 53 18.64 6.65 3.64
CA PRO A 53 19.65 5.59 3.59
C PRO A 53 19.36 4.49 4.61
N GLY A 54 19.45 3.24 4.17
CA GLY A 54 19.22 2.09 5.04
C GLY A 54 17.76 1.68 5.28
N ALA A 55 16.78 2.36 4.69
CA ALA A 55 15.35 2.08 4.88
C ALA A 55 14.97 0.59 4.67
N VAL A 56 15.52 -0.04 3.64
CA VAL A 56 15.30 -1.47 3.37
C VAL A 56 15.91 -2.34 4.48
N ALA A 57 17.13 -2.03 4.91
CA ALA A 57 17.79 -2.78 5.98
C ALA A 57 17.07 -2.62 7.33
N GLU A 58 16.60 -1.40 7.64
CA GLU A 58 15.76 -1.13 8.80
C GLU A 58 14.50 -1.99 8.79
N ALA A 59 13.79 -2.04 7.67
CA ALA A 59 12.58 -2.84 7.53
C ALA A 59 12.86 -4.35 7.68
N ILE A 60 13.94 -4.85 7.08
CA ILE A 60 14.34 -6.26 7.17
C ILE A 60 14.69 -6.62 8.61
N ALA A 61 15.39 -5.74 9.35
CA ALA A 61 15.70 -5.97 10.76
C ALA A 61 14.43 -6.17 11.62
N MET A 62 13.31 -5.55 11.26
CA MET A 62 12.03 -5.75 11.94
C MET A 62 11.42 -7.16 11.72
N THR A 63 12.01 -7.97 10.86
CA THR A 63 11.58 -9.33 10.52
C THR A 63 12.63 -10.37 10.88
N ASP A 64 13.39 -10.12 11.95
CA ASP A 64 14.50 -10.98 12.41
C ASP A 64 15.58 -11.20 11.32
N GLY A 65 15.73 -10.22 10.41
CA GLY A 65 16.67 -10.27 9.30
C GLY A 65 16.22 -11.13 8.12
N LEU A 66 15.04 -11.75 8.18
CA LEU A 66 14.57 -12.68 7.15
C LEU A 66 13.95 -11.99 5.92
N GLY A 67 13.36 -10.81 6.09
CA GLY A 67 12.55 -10.14 5.08
C GLY A 67 11.06 -10.51 5.17
N PHE A 68 10.29 -10.02 4.23
CA PHE A 68 8.83 -10.08 4.25
C PHE A 68 8.27 -11.28 3.47
N GLN A 69 7.21 -11.88 4.02
CA GLN A 69 6.48 -12.98 3.37
C GLN A 69 5.60 -12.50 2.22
N ARG A 70 5.02 -11.30 2.37
CA ARG A 70 4.15 -10.67 1.38
C ARG A 70 4.63 -9.26 1.13
N ILE A 71 4.66 -8.88 -0.14
CA ILE A 71 5.01 -7.53 -0.57
C ILE A 71 3.91 -7.04 -1.51
N TYR A 72 3.33 -5.89 -1.20
CA TYR A 72 2.36 -5.22 -2.07
C TYR A 72 3.00 -3.97 -2.65
N GLU A 73 3.17 -3.93 -3.97
CA GLU A 73 3.59 -2.74 -4.69
C GLU A 73 2.35 -1.95 -5.13
N THR A 74 2.14 -0.79 -4.54
CA THR A 74 0.98 0.10 -4.78
C THR A 74 1.37 1.52 -5.16
N SER A 75 2.68 1.81 -5.21
CA SER A 75 3.18 3.15 -5.48
C SER A 75 3.27 3.49 -6.96
N ALA A 76 3.33 2.49 -7.83
CA ALA A 76 3.59 2.63 -9.27
C ALA A 76 4.91 3.35 -9.59
N SER A 77 5.86 3.41 -8.66
CA SER A 77 7.11 4.12 -8.82
C SER A 77 8.28 3.19 -9.16
N ILE A 78 9.18 3.64 -10.03
CA ILE A 78 10.37 2.85 -10.39
C ILE A 78 11.23 2.50 -9.16
N PRO A 79 11.50 3.43 -8.20
CA PRO A 79 12.17 3.07 -6.96
C PRO A 79 11.40 2.03 -6.14
N GLY A 80 10.07 2.11 -6.07
CA GLY A 80 9.22 1.15 -5.38
C GLY A 80 9.36 -0.26 -5.95
N PHE A 81 9.37 -0.41 -7.27
CA PHE A 81 9.59 -1.71 -7.91
C PHE A 81 10.94 -2.35 -7.57
N LYS A 82 12.01 -1.54 -7.48
CA LYS A 82 13.34 -2.04 -7.06
C LYS A 82 13.31 -2.60 -5.62
N MET A 83 12.45 -2.07 -4.77
CA MET A 83 12.31 -2.53 -3.39
C MET A 83 11.60 -3.88 -3.30
N VAL A 84 10.74 -4.23 -4.26
CA VAL A 84 9.94 -5.47 -4.23
C VAL A 84 10.80 -6.69 -3.96
N THR A 85 11.86 -6.85 -4.74
CA THR A 85 12.76 -7.99 -4.58
C THR A 85 13.68 -7.84 -3.37
N ALA A 86 14.13 -6.61 -3.08
CA ALA A 86 15.02 -6.33 -1.94
C ALA A 86 14.39 -6.71 -0.60
N LEU A 87 13.08 -6.48 -0.43
CA LEU A 87 12.34 -6.73 0.81
C LEU A 87 11.94 -8.19 1.01
N GLY A 88 11.85 -8.98 -0.06
CA GLY A 88 11.36 -10.35 0.01
C GLY A 88 12.32 -11.30 0.72
N ARG A 89 11.75 -12.22 1.49
CA ARG A 89 12.46 -13.40 2.01
C ARG A 89 12.37 -14.56 1.02
N VAL A 90 13.05 -15.65 1.33
CA VAL A 90 12.89 -16.91 0.59
C VAL A 90 11.42 -17.30 0.51
N ARG A 91 10.96 -17.62 -0.70
CA ARG A 91 9.55 -17.94 -1.06
C ARG A 91 8.56 -16.82 -0.77
N ALA A 92 9.02 -15.57 -0.74
CA ALA A 92 8.13 -14.43 -0.64
C ALA A 92 7.16 -14.37 -1.82
N HIS A 93 6.00 -13.81 -1.58
CA HIS A 93 5.04 -13.55 -2.64
C HIS A 93 4.83 -12.03 -2.79
N ALA A 94 5.24 -11.51 -3.92
CA ALA A 94 5.03 -10.12 -4.29
C ALA A 94 3.79 -9.98 -5.17
N VAL A 95 2.99 -8.95 -4.89
CA VAL A 95 1.78 -8.59 -5.65
C VAL A 95 1.97 -7.18 -6.19
N ILE A 96 1.96 -7.06 -7.50
CA ILE A 96 2.06 -5.77 -8.19
C ILE A 96 0.66 -5.26 -8.49
N ILE A 97 0.32 -4.11 -7.93
CA ILE A 97 -0.96 -3.43 -8.07
C ILE A 97 -0.77 -2.07 -8.75
N GLY A 98 0.36 -1.42 -8.47
CA GLY A 98 0.72 -0.15 -9.09
C GLY A 98 0.88 -0.27 -10.62
N ILE A 99 0.32 0.68 -11.35
CA ILE A 99 0.36 0.71 -12.82
C ILE A 99 1.38 1.75 -13.27
N THR A 100 2.53 1.29 -13.74
CA THR A 100 3.57 2.17 -14.30
C THR A 100 3.26 2.58 -15.74
N LYS A 101 3.80 3.72 -16.16
CA LYS A 101 3.73 4.18 -17.55
C LYS A 101 4.82 3.57 -18.45
N GLU A 102 5.82 2.97 -17.86
CA GLU A 102 6.97 2.37 -18.51
C GLU A 102 7.40 1.07 -17.81
N PRO A 103 8.17 0.19 -18.49
CA PRO A 103 8.67 -1.02 -17.87
C PRO A 103 9.47 -0.75 -16.60
N ALA A 104 9.16 -1.47 -15.53
CA ALA A 104 9.83 -1.34 -14.24
C ALA A 104 10.81 -2.50 -14.00
N PRO A 105 12.00 -2.23 -13.43
CA PRO A 105 13.00 -3.26 -13.19
C PRO A 105 12.63 -4.13 -11.99
N LEU A 106 12.89 -5.44 -12.12
CA LEU A 106 12.87 -6.41 -11.04
C LEU A 106 14.20 -7.17 -11.04
N ASP A 107 14.72 -7.49 -9.87
CA ASP A 107 15.90 -8.35 -9.74
C ASP A 107 15.48 -9.82 -9.92
N THR A 108 15.49 -10.28 -11.15
CA THR A 108 15.11 -11.65 -11.50
C THR A 108 16.13 -12.67 -10.99
N TRP A 109 17.40 -12.28 -10.81
CA TRP A 109 18.42 -13.15 -10.23
C TRP A 109 18.06 -13.50 -8.78
N LYS A 110 17.73 -12.49 -7.97
CA LYS A 110 17.29 -12.72 -6.58
C LYS A 110 15.98 -13.50 -6.54
N MET A 111 15.01 -13.16 -7.39
CA MET A 111 13.74 -13.88 -7.46
C MET A 111 13.92 -15.38 -7.70
N MET A 112 14.84 -15.75 -8.60
CA MET A 112 15.14 -17.15 -8.91
C MET A 112 15.81 -17.85 -7.72
N HIS A 113 16.82 -17.22 -7.13
CA HIS A 113 17.58 -17.85 -6.03
C HIS A 113 16.75 -17.99 -4.74
N GLU A 114 15.82 -17.09 -4.52
CA GLU A 114 14.95 -17.12 -3.33
C GLU A 114 13.56 -17.72 -3.60
N GLU A 115 13.35 -18.33 -4.76
CA GLU A 115 12.07 -18.96 -5.15
C GLU A 115 10.85 -18.01 -4.95
N MET A 116 11.03 -16.72 -5.24
CA MET A 116 9.97 -15.72 -5.04
C MET A 116 8.85 -15.90 -6.06
N ARG A 117 7.63 -15.63 -5.63
CA ARG A 117 6.45 -15.57 -6.51
C ARG A 117 6.08 -14.15 -6.82
N LEU A 118 5.65 -13.91 -8.06
CA LEU A 118 5.12 -12.62 -8.50
C LEU A 118 3.72 -12.80 -9.06
N THR A 119 2.80 -11.97 -8.60
CA THR A 119 1.44 -11.86 -9.16
C THR A 119 1.18 -10.43 -9.54
N THR A 120 0.53 -10.22 -10.67
CA THR A 120 0.07 -8.90 -11.09
C THR A 120 -1.45 -8.84 -11.00
N ILE A 121 -1.99 -7.69 -10.61
CA ILE A 121 -3.42 -7.48 -10.51
C ILE A 121 -3.78 -6.25 -11.34
N ARG A 122 -4.83 -6.40 -12.15
CA ARG A 122 -5.44 -5.28 -12.85
C ARG A 122 -6.95 -5.30 -12.61
N VAL A 123 -7.47 -4.17 -12.10
CA VAL A 123 -8.89 -4.02 -11.76
C VAL A 123 -9.29 -5.02 -10.65
N HIS A 124 -10.52 -5.47 -10.62
CA HIS A 124 -11.03 -6.44 -9.65
C HIS A 124 -11.75 -7.59 -10.36
N GLN A 125 -11.83 -8.72 -9.68
CA GLN A 125 -12.63 -9.84 -10.13
C GLN A 125 -13.95 -9.90 -9.34
N GLN A 126 -14.99 -10.45 -9.92
CA GLN A 126 -16.33 -10.47 -9.32
C GLN A 126 -16.35 -11.05 -7.90
N TYR A 127 -15.60 -12.12 -7.65
CA TYR A 127 -15.52 -12.73 -6.32
C TYR A 127 -14.83 -11.80 -5.29
N ALA A 128 -13.85 -11.00 -5.71
CA ALA A 128 -13.17 -10.06 -4.82
C ALA A 128 -14.11 -8.93 -4.38
N TYR A 129 -15.01 -8.50 -5.25
CA TYR A 129 -16.02 -7.51 -4.92
C TYR A 129 -17.00 -8.03 -3.86
N ALA A 130 -17.49 -9.25 -4.02
CA ALA A 130 -18.38 -9.88 -3.04
C ALA A 130 -17.69 -10.02 -1.66
N ALA A 131 -16.43 -10.48 -1.63
CA ALA A 131 -15.66 -10.59 -0.40
C ALA A 131 -15.43 -9.23 0.28
N ALA A 132 -15.15 -8.18 -0.50
CA ALA A 132 -15.02 -6.82 0.03
C ALA A 132 -16.32 -6.31 0.65
N LEU A 133 -17.48 -6.56 0.01
CA LEU A 133 -18.78 -6.18 0.56
C LEU A 133 -19.07 -6.90 1.89
N GLU A 134 -18.77 -8.18 1.99
CA GLU A 134 -18.95 -8.92 3.26
C GLU A 134 -18.04 -8.36 4.37
N LEU A 135 -16.80 -7.98 4.03
CA LEU A 135 -15.90 -7.34 4.99
C LEU A 135 -16.44 -5.99 5.47
N VAL A 136 -16.96 -5.17 4.56
CA VAL A 136 -17.60 -3.89 4.91
C VAL A 136 -18.85 -4.12 5.76
N LYS A 137 -19.73 -5.04 5.38
CA LYS A 137 -20.94 -5.38 6.16
C LYS A 137 -20.63 -5.88 7.58
N SER A 138 -19.46 -6.49 7.79
CA SER A 138 -19.06 -6.92 9.13
C SER A 138 -18.83 -5.79 10.11
N GLY A 139 -18.66 -4.55 9.63
CA GLY A 139 -18.35 -3.37 10.43
C GLY A 139 -16.94 -3.36 11.04
N SER A 140 -16.14 -4.38 10.78
CA SER A 140 -14.83 -4.55 11.42
C SER A 140 -13.79 -3.51 11.04
N LEU A 141 -14.01 -2.78 9.95
CA LEU A 141 -13.12 -1.74 9.41
C LEU A 141 -13.80 -0.37 9.26
N ASP A 142 -15.00 -0.18 9.80
CA ASP A 142 -15.79 1.04 9.57
C ASP A 142 -15.03 2.31 9.95
N ARG A 143 -14.38 2.29 11.10
CA ARG A 143 -13.59 3.43 11.59
C ARG A 143 -12.48 3.80 10.61
N GLU A 144 -11.72 2.81 10.18
CA GLU A 144 -10.56 3.01 9.29
C GLU A 144 -11.02 3.40 7.88
N LEU A 145 -12.07 2.78 7.36
CA LEU A 145 -12.61 3.12 6.04
C LEU A 145 -13.18 4.54 6.01
N MET A 146 -13.90 4.95 7.07
CA MET A 146 -14.38 6.33 7.19
C MET A 146 -13.22 7.32 7.34
N ALA A 147 -12.17 6.97 8.07
CA ALA A 147 -10.99 7.82 8.25
C ALA A 147 -10.16 7.98 6.94
N MET A 148 -10.35 7.12 5.96
CA MET A 148 -9.74 7.30 4.63
C MET A 148 -10.38 8.46 3.85
N ILE A 149 -11.65 8.78 4.10
CA ILE A 149 -12.36 9.88 3.44
C ILE A 149 -11.93 11.16 4.13
N THR A 150 -10.99 11.88 3.51
CA THR A 150 -10.41 13.08 4.09
C THR A 150 -11.15 14.34 3.68
N ASP A 151 -11.77 14.33 2.50
CA ASP A 151 -12.39 15.51 1.93
C ASP A 151 -13.62 15.14 1.10
N GLU A 152 -14.62 16.02 1.13
CA GLU A 152 -15.87 15.84 0.40
C GLU A 152 -16.26 17.14 -0.30
N PHE A 153 -16.69 17.03 -1.55
CA PHE A 153 -17.14 18.15 -2.37
C PHE A 153 -18.52 17.86 -2.92
N GLU A 154 -19.33 18.90 -3.14
CA GLU A 154 -20.57 18.78 -3.86
C GLU A 154 -20.30 18.62 -5.37
N LEU A 155 -21.23 18.02 -6.10
CA LEU A 155 -21.08 17.82 -7.55
C LEU A 155 -20.85 19.13 -8.31
N ALA A 156 -21.49 20.21 -7.86
CA ALA A 156 -21.29 21.55 -8.42
C ALA A 156 -19.83 22.06 -8.30
N ASP A 157 -19.09 21.55 -7.33
CA ASP A 157 -17.70 21.91 -7.06
C ASP A 157 -16.69 20.85 -7.57
N ALA A 158 -17.11 19.96 -8.48
CA ALA A 158 -16.25 18.88 -8.98
C ALA A 158 -14.90 19.38 -9.53
N GLN A 159 -14.88 20.52 -10.25
CA GLN A 159 -13.65 21.12 -10.73
C GLN A 159 -12.69 21.47 -9.60
N LYS A 160 -13.20 22.06 -8.51
CA LYS A 160 -12.39 22.38 -7.31
C LYS A 160 -11.83 21.12 -6.64
N ALA A 161 -12.61 20.03 -6.61
CA ALA A 161 -12.15 18.75 -6.09
C ALA A 161 -10.95 18.21 -6.87
N PHE A 162 -10.96 18.29 -8.21
CA PHE A 162 -9.82 17.89 -9.04
C PHE A 162 -8.60 18.79 -8.81
N GLU A 163 -8.78 20.10 -8.75
CA GLU A 163 -7.72 21.06 -8.46
C GLU A 163 -7.11 20.82 -7.07
N PHE A 164 -7.95 20.53 -6.07
CA PHE A 164 -7.51 20.15 -4.74
C PHE A 164 -6.63 18.89 -4.77
N CYS A 165 -7.07 17.83 -5.44
CA CYS A 165 -6.30 16.60 -5.56
C CYS A 165 -4.93 16.79 -6.24
N LEU A 166 -4.79 17.78 -7.10
CA LEU A 166 -3.51 18.06 -7.78
C LEU A 166 -2.55 18.88 -6.90
N ASN A 167 -3.06 19.72 -6.02
CA ASN A 167 -2.28 20.71 -5.29
C ASN A 167 -2.07 20.36 -3.82
N ASP A 168 -2.97 19.60 -3.21
CA ASP A 168 -2.86 19.15 -1.83
C ASP A 168 -2.27 17.74 -1.77
N THR A 169 -1.34 17.50 -0.87
CA THR A 169 -0.67 16.19 -0.70
C THR A 169 -1.12 15.44 0.55
N LYS A 170 -1.99 16.04 1.36
CA LYS A 170 -2.45 15.47 2.64
C LYS A 170 -3.65 14.56 2.49
N HIS A 171 -4.45 14.77 1.44
CA HIS A 171 -5.63 13.95 1.20
C HIS A 171 -5.28 12.46 0.99
N ILE A 172 -6.18 11.58 1.43
CA ILE A 172 -6.13 10.14 1.18
C ILE A 172 -7.19 9.79 0.15
N LYS A 173 -8.45 10.11 0.44
CA LYS A 173 -9.57 9.87 -0.46
C LYS A 173 -10.50 11.06 -0.47
N VAL A 174 -10.70 11.63 -1.65
CA VAL A 174 -11.64 12.72 -1.91
C VAL A 174 -12.89 12.15 -2.54
N LEU A 175 -14.06 12.53 -2.04
CA LEU A 175 -15.37 12.15 -2.57
C LEU A 175 -16.08 13.36 -3.17
N ILE A 176 -16.88 13.11 -4.21
CA ILE A 176 -17.83 14.05 -4.77
C ILE A 176 -19.22 13.49 -4.51
N LYS A 177 -20.05 14.26 -3.80
CA LYS A 177 -21.43 13.92 -3.46
C LYS A 177 -22.37 14.34 -4.58
N SER A 178 -23.35 13.50 -4.89
CA SER A 178 -24.45 13.79 -5.84
C SER A 178 -25.72 14.13 -5.12
#